data_419a61cd1dfddd83e1f81bc2aa73dc65
#
_entry.id   419a61cd1dfddd83e1f81bc2aa73dc65
#
_cell.length_a   1.000
_cell.length_b   1.000
_cell.length_c   1.000
_cell.angle_alpha   90.00
_cell.angle_beta   90.00
_cell.angle_gamma   90.00
#
_symmetry.space_group_name_H-M   'P 1'
#
loop_
_entity.id
_entity.type
_entity.pdbx_description
1 polymer ?
#
loop_
_entity_poly.entity_id
_entity_poly.type
_entity_poly.pdbx_seq_one_letter_code
_entity_poly.pdbx_strand_id
1 'polypeptide(L)'
;MDLIKLIEIFALVTGVPYIVLEVLQKNSMWYFGIATGLACAYSFAVQHLWSNMALNIYYAGMSVWGLYQWRKDSRAMKAEAGDAAASIHLNRLGTKAALWSLAAFVLGTAVLIWALRLAGDSNVFLDAVTSSMSVVATFWLGRSIPYHWLVWIVANTALVVMCLDGGQHWLAVLYLAYVAAAVYGLFHWIKNGKYVN
;
A
#
# COMPACT_ATOMS: atom_id res chain seq x y z
N MET A 1 10.48 -22.30 -17.46
CA MET A 1 10.33 -20.91 -16.99
C MET A 1 10.78 -20.90 -15.54
N ASP A 2 11.66 -20.00 -15.14
CA ASP A 2 12.19 -19.93 -13.79
C ASP A 2 11.06 -19.54 -12.82
N LEU A 3 11.01 -20.16 -11.63
CA LEU A 3 9.97 -19.91 -10.61
C LEU A 3 9.89 -18.42 -10.23
N ILE A 4 11.04 -17.75 -10.18
CA ILE A 4 11.12 -16.31 -9.87
C ILE A 4 10.36 -15.50 -10.93
N LYS A 5 10.57 -15.79 -12.21
CA LYS A 5 9.85 -15.12 -13.31
C LYS A 5 8.33 -15.37 -13.26
N LEU A 6 7.93 -16.59 -12.84
CA LEU A 6 6.50 -16.88 -12.63
C LEU A 6 5.90 -16.02 -11.53
N ILE A 7 6.60 -15.82 -10.43
CA ILE A 7 6.18 -14.98 -9.31
C ILE A 7 6.11 -13.50 -9.74
N GLU A 8 7.08 -13.02 -10.51
CA GLU A 8 7.08 -11.66 -11.04
C GLU A 8 5.87 -11.40 -11.97
N ILE A 9 5.58 -12.34 -12.86
CA ILE A 9 4.40 -12.28 -13.74
C ILE A 9 3.12 -12.32 -12.89
N PHE A 10 3.05 -13.20 -11.89
CA PHE A 10 1.91 -13.29 -10.99
C PHE A 10 1.69 -11.97 -10.25
N ALA A 11 2.74 -11.36 -9.69
CA ALA A 11 2.67 -10.07 -8.99
C ALA A 11 2.19 -8.96 -9.93
N LEU A 12 2.65 -8.91 -11.17
CA LEU A 12 2.21 -7.94 -12.18
C LEU A 12 0.73 -8.12 -12.53
N VAL A 13 0.31 -9.36 -12.83
CA VAL A 13 -1.08 -9.69 -13.22
C VAL A 13 -2.06 -9.44 -12.08
N THR A 14 -1.65 -9.68 -10.83
CA THR A 14 -2.50 -9.43 -9.65
C THR A 14 -2.53 -7.97 -9.21
N GLY A 15 -1.54 -7.17 -9.61
CA GLY A 15 -1.44 -5.76 -9.26
C GLY A 15 -2.59 -4.91 -9.82
N VAL A 16 -3.02 -5.15 -11.06
CA VAL A 16 -4.12 -4.39 -11.68
C VAL A 16 -5.46 -4.67 -10.99
N PRO A 17 -5.91 -5.94 -10.83
CA PRO A 17 -7.11 -6.22 -10.04
C PRO A 17 -7.03 -5.68 -8.60
N TYR A 18 -5.86 -5.75 -7.96
CA TYR A 18 -5.66 -5.20 -6.63
C TYR A 18 -6.06 -3.72 -6.56
N ILE A 19 -5.50 -2.87 -7.44
CA ILE A 19 -5.78 -1.42 -7.44
C ILE A 19 -7.25 -1.13 -7.79
N VAL A 20 -7.82 -1.82 -8.78
CA VAL A 20 -9.25 -1.64 -9.13
C VAL A 20 -10.14 -1.98 -7.95
N LEU A 21 -9.86 -3.07 -7.25
CA LEU A 21 -10.62 -3.49 -6.08
C LEU A 21 -10.38 -2.55 -4.87
N GLU A 22 -9.20 -1.96 -4.75
CA GLU A 22 -8.87 -0.93 -3.75
C GLU A 22 -9.72 0.32 -3.97
N VAL A 23 -9.77 0.84 -5.20
CA VAL A 23 -10.61 1.99 -5.56
C VAL A 23 -12.08 1.73 -5.26
N LEU A 24 -12.57 0.54 -5.61
CA LEU A 24 -13.95 0.11 -5.36
C LEU A 24 -14.21 -0.32 -3.90
N GLN A 25 -13.21 -0.31 -3.06
CA GLN A 25 -13.21 -0.79 -1.67
C GLN A 25 -13.84 -2.20 -1.52
N LYS A 26 -13.42 -3.14 -2.36
CA LYS A 26 -13.88 -4.53 -2.30
C LYS A 26 -12.96 -5.38 -1.41
N ASN A 27 -13.55 -6.11 -0.47
CA ASN A 27 -12.80 -7.00 0.45
C ASN A 27 -11.92 -8.04 -0.28
N SER A 28 -12.25 -8.38 -1.52
CA SER A 28 -11.46 -9.30 -2.35
C SER A 28 -10.06 -8.77 -2.68
N MET A 29 -9.84 -7.46 -2.65
CA MET A 29 -8.51 -6.87 -2.78
C MET A 29 -7.49 -7.49 -1.80
N TRP A 30 -7.90 -7.69 -0.54
CA TRP A 30 -7.02 -8.20 0.50
C TRP A 30 -6.53 -9.63 0.24
N TYR A 31 -7.32 -10.46 -0.44
CA TYR A 31 -6.86 -11.81 -0.85
C TYR A 31 -5.73 -11.74 -1.87
N PHE A 32 -5.81 -10.79 -2.83
CA PHE A 32 -4.71 -10.53 -3.75
C PHE A 32 -3.48 -10.02 -3.00
N GLY A 33 -3.65 -9.12 -2.03
CA GLY A 33 -2.56 -8.61 -1.20
C GLY A 33 -1.86 -9.70 -0.40
N ILE A 34 -2.59 -10.63 0.20
CA ILE A 34 -2.01 -11.79 0.91
C ILE A 34 -1.24 -12.68 -0.05
N ALA A 35 -1.86 -13.09 -1.17
CA ALA A 35 -1.24 -14.01 -2.12
C ALA A 35 0.03 -13.42 -2.75
N THR A 36 -0.04 -12.18 -3.22
CA THR A 36 1.10 -11.48 -3.82
C THR A 36 2.20 -11.22 -2.79
N GLY A 37 1.83 -10.75 -1.59
CA GLY A 37 2.80 -10.48 -0.52
C GLY A 37 3.58 -11.73 -0.12
N LEU A 38 2.92 -12.88 0.04
CA LEU A 38 3.59 -14.14 0.37
C LEU A 38 4.46 -14.66 -0.78
N ALA A 39 3.98 -14.57 -2.03
CA ALA A 39 4.73 -14.99 -3.21
C ALA A 39 6.00 -14.13 -3.39
N CYS A 40 5.88 -12.80 -3.27
CA CYS A 40 7.02 -11.89 -3.35
C CYS A 40 7.99 -12.08 -2.18
N ALA A 41 7.49 -12.29 -0.94
CA ALA A 41 8.34 -12.57 0.20
C ALA A 41 9.19 -13.83 -0.02
N TYR A 42 8.61 -14.90 -0.57
CA TYR A 42 9.35 -16.08 -0.94
C TYR A 42 10.41 -15.80 -2.01
N SER A 43 10.05 -15.09 -3.09
CA SER A 43 10.99 -14.72 -4.16
C SER A 43 12.18 -13.92 -3.63
N PHE A 44 11.93 -12.92 -2.78
CA PHE A 44 12.98 -12.12 -2.16
C PHE A 44 13.85 -12.89 -1.16
N ALA A 45 13.26 -13.86 -0.43
CA ALA A 45 14.02 -14.75 0.44
C ALA A 45 15.04 -15.59 -0.34
N VAL A 46 14.62 -16.17 -1.46
CA VAL A 46 15.51 -16.96 -2.36
C VAL A 46 16.62 -16.11 -2.95
N GLN A 47 16.35 -14.83 -3.20
CA GLN A 47 17.33 -13.86 -3.72
C GLN A 47 18.18 -13.21 -2.61
N HIS A 48 18.02 -13.58 -1.34
CA HIS A 48 18.69 -12.98 -0.17
C HIS A 48 18.42 -11.47 0.01
N LEU A 49 17.29 -10.97 -0.51
CA LEU A 49 16.84 -9.58 -0.39
C LEU A 49 15.97 -9.39 0.86
N TRP A 50 16.59 -9.45 2.03
CA TRP A 50 15.91 -9.55 3.33
C TRP A 50 15.00 -8.38 3.66
N SER A 51 15.37 -7.15 3.28
CA SER A 51 14.56 -5.95 3.49
C SER A 51 13.25 -6.01 2.69
N ASN A 52 13.32 -6.40 1.41
CA ASN A 52 12.16 -6.57 0.54
C ASN A 52 11.26 -7.72 1.01
N MET A 53 11.86 -8.83 1.47
CA MET A 53 11.13 -9.93 2.09
C MET A 53 10.34 -9.44 3.31
N ALA A 54 10.98 -8.73 4.24
CA ALA A 54 10.35 -8.23 5.46
C ALA A 54 9.19 -7.28 5.14
N LEU A 55 9.36 -6.38 4.16
CA LEU A 55 8.31 -5.46 3.71
C LEU A 55 7.10 -6.22 3.11
N ASN A 56 7.34 -7.28 2.34
CA ASN A 56 6.26 -8.08 1.76
C ASN A 56 5.54 -8.94 2.81
N ILE A 57 6.24 -9.43 3.84
CA ILE A 57 5.61 -10.08 5.01
C ILE A 57 4.72 -9.06 5.74
N TYR A 58 5.19 -7.83 5.93
CA TYR A 58 4.38 -6.75 6.49
C TYR A 58 3.10 -6.51 5.66
N TYR A 59 3.19 -6.40 4.33
CA TYR A 59 2.02 -6.21 3.47
C TYR A 59 1.04 -7.37 3.55
N ALA A 60 1.52 -8.62 3.60
CA ALA A 60 0.65 -9.79 3.78
C ALA A 60 -0.07 -9.75 5.15
N GLY A 61 0.63 -9.43 6.24
CA GLY A 61 0.05 -9.26 7.57
C GLY A 61 -0.97 -8.13 7.61
N MET A 62 -0.66 -6.98 7.00
CA MET A 62 -1.58 -5.85 6.88
C MET A 62 -2.81 -6.18 6.04
N SER A 63 -2.66 -7.05 5.04
CA SER A 63 -3.79 -7.50 4.22
C SER A 63 -4.77 -8.37 5.04
N VAL A 64 -4.27 -9.23 5.93
CA VAL A 64 -5.12 -9.98 6.86
C VAL A 64 -5.85 -9.04 7.82
N TRP A 65 -5.13 -8.10 8.41
CA TRP A 65 -5.71 -7.14 9.34
C TRP A 65 -6.69 -6.18 8.65
N GLY A 66 -6.37 -5.66 7.46
CA GLY A 66 -7.24 -4.80 6.66
C GLY A 66 -8.54 -5.48 6.25
N LEU A 67 -8.48 -6.76 5.86
CA LEU A 67 -9.67 -7.57 5.59
C LEU A 67 -10.59 -7.65 6.81
N TYR A 68 -10.01 -7.87 8.00
CA TYR A 68 -10.77 -7.89 9.24
C TYR A 68 -11.44 -6.53 9.53
N GLN A 69 -10.68 -5.42 9.42
CA GLN A 69 -11.19 -4.07 9.66
C GLN A 69 -12.30 -3.68 8.67
N TRP A 70 -12.08 -3.89 7.37
CA TRP A 70 -13.08 -3.56 6.37
C TRP A 70 -14.37 -4.35 6.51
N ARG A 71 -14.27 -5.62 6.89
CA ARG A 71 -15.47 -6.44 7.21
C ARG A 71 -16.21 -5.94 8.44
N LYS A 72 -15.47 -5.51 9.46
CA LYS A 72 -16.05 -4.93 10.68
C LYS A 72 -16.80 -3.63 10.36
N ASP A 73 -16.14 -2.71 9.64
CA ASP A 73 -16.70 -1.40 9.29
C ASP A 73 -17.93 -1.54 8.36
N SER A 74 -17.85 -2.45 7.37
CA SER A 74 -19.00 -2.76 6.49
C SER A 74 -20.19 -3.32 7.26
N ARG A 75 -19.96 -4.15 8.27
CA ARG A 75 -21.04 -4.69 9.12
C ARG A 75 -21.66 -3.60 9.98
N ALA A 76 -20.85 -2.71 10.56
CA ALA A 76 -21.36 -1.59 11.36
C ALA A 76 -22.26 -0.68 10.51
N MET A 77 -21.82 -0.29 9.32
CA MET A 77 -22.64 0.53 8.40
C MET A 77 -23.93 -0.13 7.97
N LYS A 78 -23.90 -1.44 7.71
CA LYS A 78 -25.12 -2.20 7.37
C LYS A 78 -26.09 -2.29 8.54
N ALA A 79 -25.59 -2.39 9.76
CA ALA A 79 -26.41 -2.40 10.97
C ALA A 79 -27.14 -1.07 11.19
N GLU A 80 -26.50 0.07 10.83
CA GLU A 80 -27.08 1.41 10.99
C GLU A 80 -28.03 1.80 9.84
N ALA A 81 -27.66 1.51 8.60
CA ALA A 81 -28.35 2.01 7.41
C ALA A 81 -29.08 0.94 6.58
N GLY A 82 -29.02 -0.35 6.95
CA GLY A 82 -29.63 -1.46 6.20
C GLY A 82 -29.14 -1.49 4.74
N ASP A 83 -30.08 -1.67 3.81
CA ASP A 83 -29.78 -1.71 2.36
C ASP A 83 -29.35 -0.34 1.78
N ALA A 84 -29.56 0.76 2.50
CA ALA A 84 -29.11 2.09 2.13
C ALA A 84 -27.63 2.38 2.52
N ALA A 85 -26.90 1.37 3.06
CA ALA A 85 -25.50 1.50 3.44
C ALA A 85 -24.64 1.84 2.22
N ALA A 86 -23.73 2.81 2.40
CA ALA A 86 -22.78 3.16 1.36
C ALA A 86 -21.83 1.99 1.06
N SER A 87 -21.45 1.84 -0.21
CA SER A 87 -20.50 0.81 -0.62
C SER A 87 -19.06 1.08 -0.14
N ILE A 88 -18.75 2.36 0.14
CA ILE A 88 -17.45 2.82 0.63
C ILE A 88 -17.62 3.38 2.04
N HIS A 89 -16.91 2.78 2.98
CA HIS A 89 -16.85 3.22 4.37
C HIS A 89 -15.55 3.98 4.63
N LEU A 90 -15.64 5.09 5.35
CA LEU A 90 -14.52 5.97 5.67
C LEU A 90 -14.34 6.08 7.18
N ASN A 91 -13.10 6.19 7.61
CA ASN A 91 -12.75 6.54 8.99
C ASN A 91 -11.98 7.85 9.03
N ARG A 92 -12.20 8.62 10.09
CA ARG A 92 -11.47 9.87 10.31
C ARG A 92 -10.05 9.60 10.82
N LEU A 93 -9.10 10.40 10.36
CA LEU A 93 -7.75 10.39 10.93
C LEU A 93 -7.78 11.12 12.28
N GLY A 94 -7.87 10.36 13.37
CA GLY A 94 -7.80 10.93 14.70
C GLY A 94 -6.40 11.41 15.06
N THR A 95 -6.28 12.39 15.94
CA THR A 95 -4.99 12.99 16.37
C THR A 95 -3.98 11.95 16.87
N LYS A 96 -4.44 10.95 17.64
CA LYS A 96 -3.56 9.87 18.12
C LYS A 96 -3.00 9.05 16.96
N ALA A 97 -3.84 8.68 15.99
CA ALA A 97 -3.40 7.92 14.81
C ALA A 97 -2.43 8.74 13.95
N ALA A 98 -2.67 10.03 13.77
CA ALA A 98 -1.77 10.94 13.06
C ALA A 98 -0.40 11.04 13.75
N LEU A 99 -0.35 11.23 15.07
CA LEU A 99 0.90 11.30 15.84
C LEU A 99 1.67 9.99 15.80
N TRP A 100 1.01 8.84 15.97
CA TRP A 100 1.67 7.54 15.85
C TRP A 100 2.18 7.28 14.43
N SER A 101 1.43 7.69 13.40
CA SER A 101 1.88 7.56 12.00
C SER A 101 3.09 8.44 11.71
N LEU A 102 3.12 9.66 12.23
CA LEU A 102 4.27 10.56 12.12
C LEU A 102 5.50 9.98 12.83
N ALA A 103 5.33 9.48 14.06
CA ALA A 103 6.42 8.83 14.79
C ALA A 103 6.93 7.59 14.05
N ALA A 104 6.04 6.73 13.55
CA ALA A 104 6.39 5.56 12.76
C ALA A 104 7.12 5.93 11.46
N PHE A 105 6.69 6.98 10.78
CA PHE A 105 7.36 7.50 9.59
C PHE A 105 8.78 7.99 9.90
N VAL A 106 8.95 8.84 10.92
CA VAL A 106 10.27 9.41 11.26
C VAL A 106 11.23 8.32 11.75
N LEU A 107 10.78 7.48 12.70
CA LEU A 107 11.62 6.42 13.25
C LEU A 107 11.89 5.33 12.21
N GLY A 108 10.88 4.94 11.44
CA GLY A 108 11.04 3.97 10.35
C GLY A 108 12.03 4.45 9.29
N THR A 109 11.92 5.71 8.87
CA THR A 109 12.88 6.30 7.93
C THR A 109 14.29 6.30 8.50
N ALA A 110 14.49 6.69 9.77
CA ALA A 110 15.80 6.69 10.39
C ALA A 110 16.42 5.27 10.46
N VAL A 111 15.62 4.29 10.87
CA VAL A 111 16.04 2.87 10.92
C VAL A 111 16.37 2.34 9.52
N LEU A 112 15.54 2.63 8.53
CA LEU A 112 15.79 2.21 7.14
C LEU A 112 17.03 2.88 6.55
N ILE A 113 17.25 4.18 6.78
CA ILE A 113 18.49 4.86 6.36
C ILE A 113 19.72 4.15 6.95
N TRP A 114 19.66 3.81 8.24
CA TRP A 114 20.77 3.11 8.89
C TRP A 114 20.98 1.71 8.26
N ALA A 115 19.92 0.94 8.08
CA ALA A 115 19.98 -0.42 7.52
C ALA A 115 20.44 -0.43 6.04
N LEU A 116 19.91 0.47 5.21
CA LEU A 116 20.25 0.56 3.79
C LEU A 116 21.69 1.05 3.57
N ARG A 117 22.18 1.95 4.43
CA ARG A 117 23.62 2.33 4.41
C ARG A 117 24.53 1.14 4.69
N LEU A 118 24.18 0.30 5.65
CA LEU A 118 24.95 -0.92 5.94
C LEU A 118 24.90 -1.93 4.77
N ALA A 119 23.81 -1.94 4.01
CA ALA A 119 23.64 -2.79 2.83
C ALA A 119 24.34 -2.23 1.58
N GLY A 120 24.86 -0.98 1.61
CA GLY A 120 25.55 -0.36 0.47
C GLY A 120 24.62 0.12 -0.64
N ASP A 121 23.36 0.45 -0.30
CA ASP A 121 22.39 0.98 -1.25
C ASP A 121 22.83 2.36 -1.78
N SER A 122 22.54 2.65 -3.05
CA SER A 122 22.91 3.91 -3.71
C SER A 122 21.90 5.04 -3.46
N ASN A 123 20.61 4.70 -3.27
CA ASN A 123 19.49 5.65 -3.13
C ASN A 123 18.89 5.66 -1.73
N VAL A 124 19.70 5.44 -0.71
CA VAL A 124 19.32 5.21 0.69
C VAL A 124 18.21 6.13 1.19
N PHE A 125 18.29 7.43 0.91
CA PHE A 125 17.32 8.39 1.46
C PHE A 125 15.93 8.23 0.84
N LEU A 126 15.85 8.18 -0.50
CA LEU A 126 14.57 8.07 -1.20
C LEU A 126 13.91 6.71 -0.95
N ASP A 127 14.70 5.62 -0.93
CA ASP A 127 14.19 4.28 -0.63
C ASP A 127 13.67 4.17 0.80
N ALA A 128 14.36 4.76 1.78
CA ALA A 128 13.90 4.79 3.16
C ALA A 128 12.61 5.60 3.33
N VAL A 129 12.54 6.78 2.70
CA VAL A 129 11.36 7.66 2.77
C VAL A 129 10.15 7.00 2.10
N THR A 130 10.29 6.51 0.86
CA THR A 130 9.19 5.90 0.12
C THR A 130 8.70 4.61 0.78
N SER A 131 9.59 3.78 1.32
CA SER A 131 9.23 2.59 2.09
C SER A 131 8.47 2.93 3.37
N SER A 132 8.93 3.93 4.13
CA SER A 132 8.24 4.38 5.35
C SER A 132 6.87 4.99 5.04
N MET A 133 6.75 5.76 3.94
CA MET A 133 5.47 6.27 3.45
C MET A 133 4.52 5.13 3.09
N SER A 134 5.00 4.09 2.43
CA SER A 134 4.21 2.91 2.04
C SER A 134 3.69 2.15 3.26
N VAL A 135 4.48 2.04 4.34
CA VAL A 135 4.05 1.45 5.62
C VAL A 135 2.89 2.25 6.22
N VAL A 136 3.00 3.58 6.29
CA VAL A 136 1.94 4.46 6.81
C VAL A 136 0.69 4.42 5.91
N ALA A 137 0.86 4.49 4.59
CA ALA A 137 -0.24 4.44 3.64
C ALA A 137 -1.03 3.14 3.76
N THR A 138 -0.35 2.00 3.85
CA THR A 138 -1.00 0.67 4.02
C THR A 138 -1.76 0.58 5.34
N PHE A 139 -1.24 1.14 6.42
CA PHE A 139 -1.96 1.22 7.69
C PHE A 139 -3.23 2.07 7.58
N TRP A 140 -3.17 3.24 6.93
CA TRP A 140 -4.33 4.10 6.71
C TRP A 140 -5.35 3.46 5.76
N LEU A 141 -4.89 2.77 4.73
CA LEU A 141 -5.74 1.97 3.82
C LEU A 141 -6.52 0.92 4.60
N GLY A 142 -5.85 0.12 5.45
CA GLY A 142 -6.50 -0.90 6.29
C GLY A 142 -7.55 -0.31 7.23
N ARG A 143 -7.38 0.95 7.66
CA ARG A 143 -8.35 1.69 8.47
C ARG A 143 -9.34 2.51 7.64
N SER A 144 -9.38 2.37 6.33
CA SER A 144 -10.25 3.14 5.43
C SER A 144 -10.12 4.67 5.61
N ILE A 145 -8.93 5.16 5.95
CA ILE A 145 -8.64 6.59 6.05
C ILE A 145 -8.34 7.10 4.65
N PRO A 146 -9.14 8.02 4.05
CA PRO A 146 -9.00 8.39 2.63
C PRO A 146 -7.68 9.09 2.30
N TYR A 147 -7.00 9.65 3.31
CA TYR A 147 -5.72 10.34 3.13
C TYR A 147 -4.56 9.40 2.74
N HIS A 148 -4.72 8.07 2.83
CA HIS A 148 -3.73 7.13 2.32
C HIS A 148 -3.45 7.34 0.82
N TRP A 149 -4.45 7.75 0.05
CA TRP A 149 -4.30 8.08 -1.36
C TRP A 149 -3.31 9.24 -1.60
N LEU A 150 -3.31 10.28 -0.74
CA LEU A 150 -2.34 11.38 -0.84
C LEU A 150 -0.93 10.88 -0.60
N VAL A 151 -0.75 9.96 0.37
CA VAL A 151 0.56 9.37 0.64
C VAL A 151 1.03 8.55 -0.56
N TRP A 152 0.14 7.77 -1.19
CA TRP A 152 0.47 7.03 -2.41
C TRP A 152 0.79 7.93 -3.60
N ILE A 153 0.09 9.06 -3.77
CA ILE A 153 0.42 10.04 -4.83
C ILE A 153 1.86 10.54 -4.65
N VAL A 154 2.23 10.95 -3.43
CA VAL A 154 3.58 11.46 -3.16
C VAL A 154 4.64 10.37 -3.33
N ALA A 155 4.43 9.19 -2.74
CA ALA A 155 5.37 8.07 -2.82
C ALA A 155 5.59 7.60 -4.26
N ASN A 156 4.52 7.39 -5.02
CA ASN A 156 4.64 6.95 -6.41
C ASN A 156 5.25 8.04 -7.32
N THR A 157 4.99 9.32 -7.05
CA THR A 157 5.64 10.42 -7.79
C THR A 157 7.16 10.43 -7.53
N ALA A 158 7.59 10.21 -6.29
CA ALA A 158 9.02 10.07 -5.98
C ALA A 158 9.64 8.87 -6.72
N LEU A 159 8.93 7.74 -6.77
CA LEU A 159 9.38 6.55 -7.52
C LEU A 159 9.43 6.78 -9.03
N VAL A 160 8.52 7.59 -9.61
CA VAL A 160 8.62 8.00 -11.02
C VAL A 160 9.94 8.74 -11.26
N VAL A 161 10.28 9.72 -10.42
CA VAL A 161 11.53 10.48 -10.55
C VAL A 161 12.73 9.55 -10.44
N MET A 162 12.78 8.69 -9.43
CA MET A 162 13.87 7.71 -9.25
C MET A 162 14.05 6.81 -10.45
N CYS A 163 12.95 6.30 -11.02
CA CYS A 163 13.00 5.43 -12.19
C CYS A 163 13.49 6.17 -13.45
N LEU A 164 13.10 7.43 -13.63
CA LEU A 164 13.58 8.25 -14.74
C LEU A 164 15.08 8.54 -14.64
N ASP A 165 15.55 8.91 -13.43
CA ASP A 165 16.96 9.14 -13.17
C ASP A 165 17.80 7.87 -13.37
N GLY A 166 17.23 6.69 -13.02
CA GLY A 166 17.85 5.39 -13.22
C GLY A 166 17.68 4.80 -14.63
N GLY A 167 17.05 5.52 -15.58
CA GLY A 167 16.81 5.04 -16.94
C GLY A 167 15.76 3.93 -17.06
N GLN A 168 14.97 3.71 -16.00
CA GLN A 168 13.96 2.63 -15.91
C GLN A 168 12.59 3.10 -16.42
N HIS A 169 12.49 3.47 -17.70
CA HIS A 169 11.32 4.13 -18.28
C HIS A 169 10.01 3.31 -18.13
N TRP A 170 10.07 1.98 -18.26
CA TRP A 170 8.88 1.14 -18.11
C TRP A 170 8.32 1.13 -16.69
N LEU A 171 9.19 1.14 -15.67
CA LEU A 171 8.78 1.28 -14.29
C LEU A 171 8.25 2.68 -14.00
N ALA A 172 8.83 3.72 -14.59
CA ALA A 172 8.30 5.08 -14.46
C ALA A 172 6.86 5.18 -15.01
N VAL A 173 6.56 4.55 -16.14
CA VAL A 173 5.20 4.48 -16.71
C VAL A 173 4.25 3.74 -15.75
N LEU A 174 4.69 2.64 -15.13
CA LEU A 174 3.89 1.89 -14.17
C LEU A 174 3.56 2.76 -12.93
N TYR A 175 4.55 3.43 -12.35
CA TYR A 175 4.31 4.30 -11.20
C TYR A 175 3.47 5.52 -11.56
N LEU A 176 3.57 6.04 -12.77
CA LEU A 176 2.69 7.11 -13.25
C LEU A 176 1.22 6.63 -13.34
N ALA A 177 1.00 5.40 -13.78
CA ALA A 177 -0.34 4.79 -13.75
C ALA A 177 -0.87 4.65 -12.31
N TYR A 178 0.01 4.31 -11.34
CA TYR A 178 -0.35 4.26 -9.92
C TYR A 178 -0.68 5.64 -9.35
N VAL A 179 0.02 6.70 -9.75
CA VAL A 179 -0.35 8.08 -9.41
C VAL A 179 -1.74 8.41 -9.92
N ALA A 180 -2.03 8.12 -11.19
CA ALA A 180 -3.35 8.37 -11.79
C ALA A 180 -4.46 7.58 -11.06
N ALA A 181 -4.22 6.31 -10.74
CA ALA A 181 -5.14 5.48 -9.97
C ALA A 181 -5.37 6.03 -8.56
N ALA A 182 -4.32 6.52 -7.89
CA ALA A 182 -4.41 7.10 -6.55
C ALA A 182 -5.19 8.43 -6.55
N VAL A 183 -4.99 9.27 -7.55
CA VAL A 183 -5.79 10.50 -7.74
C VAL A 183 -7.26 10.16 -7.93
N TYR A 184 -7.55 9.22 -8.84
CA TYR A 184 -8.93 8.77 -9.06
C TYR A 184 -9.54 8.14 -7.81
N GLY A 185 -8.80 7.28 -7.11
CA GLY A 185 -9.22 6.63 -5.87
C GLY A 185 -9.57 7.62 -4.77
N LEU A 186 -8.76 8.67 -4.60
CA LEU A 186 -9.03 9.74 -3.65
C LEU A 186 -10.38 10.43 -3.91
N PHE A 187 -10.59 10.87 -5.16
CA PHE A 187 -11.86 11.53 -5.53
C PHE A 187 -13.04 10.57 -5.42
N HIS A 188 -12.87 9.32 -5.83
CA HIS A 188 -13.91 8.30 -5.76
C HIS A 188 -14.34 8.02 -4.32
N TRP A 189 -13.38 7.86 -3.40
CA TRP A 189 -13.65 7.60 -1.99
C TRP A 189 -14.31 8.81 -1.30
N ILE A 190 -13.81 10.03 -1.53
CA ILE A 190 -14.38 11.24 -0.93
C ILE A 190 -15.82 11.49 -1.43
N LYS A 191 -16.08 11.25 -2.73
CA LYS A 191 -17.40 11.50 -3.33
C LYS A 191 -18.44 10.45 -2.91
N ASN A 192 -18.06 9.17 -2.84
CA ASN A 192 -19.00 8.06 -2.67
C ASN A 192 -18.97 7.42 -1.28
N GLY A 193 -18.02 7.80 -0.46
CA GLY A 193 -17.83 7.24 0.87
C GLY A 193 -18.66 7.93 1.95
N LYS A 194 -19.03 7.15 2.98
CA LYS A 194 -19.63 7.68 4.21
C LYS A 194 -18.76 7.31 5.41
N TYR A 195 -18.67 8.23 6.36
CA TYR A 195 -17.93 7.97 7.60
C TYR A 195 -18.70 6.98 8.49
N VAL A 196 -17.97 6.02 9.02
CA VAL A 196 -18.46 5.12 10.08
C VAL A 196 -18.46 5.90 11.39
N ASN A 197 -19.60 5.88 12.11
CA ASN A 197 -19.77 6.56 13.40
C ASN A 197 -19.16 5.74 14.54
#